data_ab4f5139a7ce41d240c02f78c4876a69
#
_entry.id   ab4f5139a7ce41d240c02f78c4876a69
#
_cell.length_a   1.000
_cell.length_b   1.000
_cell.length_c   1.000
_cell.angle_alpha   90.00
_cell.angle_beta   90.00
_cell.angle_gamma   90.00
#
_symmetry.space_group_name_H-M   'P 1'
#
loop_
_entity.id
_entity.type
_entity.pdbx_description
1 polymer ?
#
loop_
_entity_poly.entity_id
_entity_poly.type
_entity_poly.pdbx_seq_one_letter_code
_entity_poly.pdbx_strand_id
1 'polypeptide(L)'
;MAAIYFHVPFCKQACHYCNFHFSTSLKHKNPILYAMLTELKLRKAELPNNEEIKSIYFGGGTPSLLTPAEVMGLINEAKRNFNVAADAEITLEMNPDDDRPNYLEELKAVGVNRLSIGIQSFHEEELKLMNRAHNAQEAFDVLDRIQGLYDNFSLDLIFGLPNSTPEYWQKNVE
;
A
#
# COMPACT_ATOMS: atom_id res chain seq x y z
N MET A 1 -15.85 8.48 -14.64
CA MET A 1 -14.84 7.52 -14.12
C MET A 1 -14.64 7.83 -12.65
N ALA A 2 -14.89 6.87 -11.77
CA ALA A 2 -14.78 7.02 -10.33
C ALA A 2 -13.77 6.03 -9.74
N ALA A 3 -13.31 6.30 -8.52
CA ALA A 3 -12.37 5.47 -7.78
C ALA A 3 -12.80 5.35 -6.31
N ILE A 4 -12.34 4.28 -5.65
CA ILE A 4 -12.49 4.10 -4.20
C ILE A 4 -11.10 4.15 -3.58
N TYR A 5 -10.93 4.98 -2.56
CA TYR A 5 -9.72 5.07 -1.76
C TYR A 5 -10.00 4.59 -0.32
N PHE A 6 -9.27 3.57 0.10
CA PHE A 6 -9.27 3.10 1.49
C PHE A 6 -8.07 3.68 2.23
N HIS A 7 -8.35 4.52 3.23
CA HIS A 7 -7.30 5.08 4.07
C HIS A 7 -7.02 4.19 5.27
N VAL A 8 -5.82 3.57 5.30
CA VAL A 8 -5.36 2.69 6.38
C VAL A 8 -4.36 3.44 7.27
N PRO A 9 -4.80 4.05 8.39
CA PRO A 9 -3.98 4.97 9.18
C PRO A 9 -3.07 4.25 10.19
N PHE A 10 -2.44 3.17 9.80
CA PHE A 10 -1.57 2.38 10.69
C PHE A 10 -0.19 2.21 10.08
N CYS A 11 0.86 2.29 10.92
CA CYS A 11 2.25 1.99 10.56
C CYS A 11 2.90 1.15 11.66
N LYS A 12 3.89 0.32 11.30
CA LYS A 12 4.73 -0.35 12.29
C LYS A 12 5.62 0.63 13.05
N GLN A 13 6.12 1.65 12.34
CA GLN A 13 7.14 2.58 12.80
C GLN A 13 6.86 4.00 12.32
N ALA A 14 7.29 4.98 13.11
CA ALA A 14 7.20 6.40 12.76
C ALA A 14 8.46 6.83 11.99
N CYS A 15 8.35 6.98 10.69
CA CYS A 15 9.46 7.50 9.87
C CYS A 15 9.68 8.99 10.13
N HIS A 16 10.94 9.44 10.20
CA HIS A 16 11.30 10.82 10.58
C HIS A 16 10.84 11.88 9.57
N TYR A 17 10.60 11.50 8.31
CA TYR A 17 10.16 12.41 7.24
C TYR A 17 8.63 12.52 7.12
N CYS A 18 7.88 11.63 7.79
CA CYS A 18 6.45 11.47 7.54
C CYS A 18 5.61 12.46 8.36
N ASN A 19 4.80 13.26 7.66
CA ASN A 19 3.83 14.20 8.25
C ASN A 19 2.37 13.73 8.13
N PHE A 20 2.12 12.52 7.65
CA PHE A 20 0.77 12.00 7.55
C PHE A 20 0.22 11.61 8.93
N HIS A 21 -1.12 11.61 9.04
CA HIS A 21 -1.76 11.09 10.23
C HIS A 21 -1.70 9.56 10.23
N PHE A 22 -1.03 8.98 11.23
CA PHE A 22 -0.95 7.54 11.44
C PHE A 22 -0.89 7.19 12.92
N SER A 23 -1.12 5.91 13.21
CA SER A 23 -0.96 5.33 14.55
C SER A 23 -0.04 4.11 14.48
N THR A 24 0.91 4.03 15.40
CA THR A 24 1.72 2.81 15.57
C THR A 24 1.03 1.74 16.43
N SER A 25 -0.15 2.05 16.94
CA SER A 25 -0.98 1.10 17.70
C SER A 25 -2.08 0.51 16.82
N LEU A 26 -2.14 -0.80 16.71
CA LEU A 26 -3.19 -1.53 15.98
C LEU A 26 -4.48 -1.73 16.79
N LYS A 27 -4.58 -1.16 18.01
CA LYS A 27 -5.74 -1.32 18.89
C LYS A 27 -7.08 -1.03 18.21
N HIS A 28 -7.10 -0.06 17.31
CA HIS A 28 -8.31 0.37 16.59
C HIS A 28 -8.42 -0.17 15.17
N LYS A 29 -7.55 -1.12 14.75
CA LYS A 29 -7.58 -1.66 13.38
C LYS A 29 -8.95 -2.28 13.05
N ASN A 30 -9.43 -3.20 13.85
CA ASN A 30 -10.70 -3.87 13.59
C ASN A 30 -11.92 -2.91 13.63
N PRO A 31 -12.06 -2.00 14.62
CA PRO A 31 -13.09 -0.97 14.57
C PRO A 31 -13.08 -0.11 13.30
N ILE A 32 -11.88 0.30 12.82
CA ILE A 32 -11.76 1.10 11.59
C ILE A 32 -12.14 0.28 10.36
N LEU A 33 -11.71 -0.97 10.24
CA LEU A 33 -12.12 -1.85 9.13
C LEU A 33 -13.65 -2.03 9.11
N TYR A 34 -14.27 -2.23 10.28
CA TYR A 34 -15.72 -2.32 10.36
C TYR A 34 -16.41 -1.00 9.95
N ALA A 35 -15.85 0.15 10.33
CA ALA A 35 -16.34 1.45 9.90
C ALA A 35 -16.24 1.64 8.39
N MET A 36 -15.13 1.25 7.76
CA MET A 36 -14.97 1.30 6.30
C MET A 36 -16.02 0.44 5.57
N LEU A 37 -16.26 -0.79 6.04
CA LEU A 37 -17.32 -1.66 5.48
C LEU A 37 -18.71 -1.05 5.63
N THR A 38 -18.96 -0.34 6.73
CA THR A 38 -20.23 0.36 6.98
C THR A 38 -20.34 1.59 6.09
N GLU A 39 -19.25 2.36 5.95
CA GLU A 39 -19.20 3.56 5.12
C GLU A 39 -19.51 3.24 3.65
N LEU A 40 -18.96 2.16 3.08
CA LEU A 40 -19.29 1.71 1.72
C LEU A 40 -20.81 1.54 1.51
N LYS A 41 -21.50 0.96 2.49
CA LYS A 41 -22.95 0.78 2.44
C LYS A 41 -23.71 2.11 2.48
N LEU A 42 -23.28 3.00 3.38
CA LEU A 42 -23.93 4.30 3.57
C LEU A 42 -23.75 5.21 2.36
N ARG A 43 -22.60 5.12 1.68
CA ARG A 43 -22.24 5.95 0.53
C ARG A 43 -22.68 5.39 -0.82
N LYS A 44 -23.40 4.27 -0.84
CA LYS A 44 -23.84 3.61 -2.06
C LYS A 44 -24.58 4.55 -3.03
N ALA A 45 -25.33 5.52 -2.53
CA ALA A 45 -26.11 6.47 -3.33
C ALA A 45 -25.32 7.72 -3.76
N GLU A 46 -24.04 7.86 -3.39
CA GLU A 46 -23.22 9.03 -3.78
C GLU A 46 -22.83 9.02 -5.26
N LEU A 47 -22.79 7.83 -5.88
CA LEU A 47 -22.51 7.70 -7.29
C LEU A 47 -23.77 7.25 -8.05
N PRO A 48 -23.97 7.74 -9.29
CA PRO A 48 -24.98 7.20 -10.17
C PRO A 48 -24.81 5.68 -10.37
N ASN A 49 -25.89 4.93 -10.49
CA ASN A 49 -25.83 3.46 -10.64
C ASN A 49 -25.06 2.98 -11.89
N ASN A 50 -24.91 3.82 -12.90
CA ASN A 50 -24.15 3.56 -14.12
C ASN A 50 -22.70 4.08 -14.07
N GLU A 51 -22.29 4.73 -12.99
CA GLU A 51 -20.90 5.16 -12.83
C GLU A 51 -20.03 3.94 -12.51
N GLU A 52 -18.99 3.74 -13.30
CA GLU A 52 -18.12 2.60 -13.18
C GLU A 52 -16.86 2.96 -12.37
N ILE A 53 -16.56 2.15 -11.35
CA ILE A 53 -15.32 2.25 -10.56
C ILE A 53 -14.20 1.57 -11.33
N LYS A 54 -13.21 2.34 -11.76
CA LYS A 54 -12.04 1.86 -12.53
C LYS A 54 -10.83 1.57 -11.67
N SER A 55 -10.81 2.07 -10.43
CA SER A 55 -9.72 1.76 -9.51
C SER A 55 -10.17 1.70 -8.06
N ILE A 56 -9.50 0.82 -7.29
CA ILE A 56 -9.55 0.74 -5.84
C ILE A 56 -8.12 0.90 -5.33
N TYR A 57 -7.91 1.84 -4.41
CA TYR A 57 -6.59 2.14 -3.89
C TYR A 57 -6.56 2.03 -2.38
N PHE A 58 -5.69 1.16 -1.86
CA PHE A 58 -5.39 1.05 -0.44
C PHE A 58 -4.13 1.85 -0.14
N GLY A 59 -4.27 2.95 0.60
CA GLY A 59 -3.17 3.85 0.94
C GLY A 59 -3.26 4.41 2.35
N GLY A 60 -2.38 5.36 2.65
CA GLY A 60 -2.38 6.09 3.92
C GLY A 60 -1.13 5.90 4.75
N GLY A 61 -1.18 5.10 5.80
CA GLY A 61 -0.02 4.71 6.58
C GLY A 61 0.69 3.53 5.94
N THR A 62 0.23 2.32 6.26
CA THR A 62 0.81 1.07 5.74
C THR A 62 -0.30 0.04 5.51
N PRO A 63 -0.95 0.03 4.35
CA PRO A 63 -2.03 -0.91 4.03
C PRO A 63 -1.64 -2.39 4.10
N SER A 64 -0.37 -2.71 3.87
CA SER A 64 0.17 -4.07 4.00
C SER A 64 0.15 -4.64 5.42
N LEU A 65 -0.25 -3.85 6.43
CA LEU A 65 -0.60 -4.37 7.76
C LEU A 65 -1.94 -5.10 7.80
N LEU A 66 -2.73 -5.00 6.74
CA LEU A 66 -3.94 -5.79 6.58
C LEU A 66 -3.58 -7.22 6.15
N THR A 67 -4.37 -8.18 6.61
CA THR A 67 -4.32 -9.53 6.08
C THR A 67 -4.99 -9.58 4.70
N PRO A 68 -4.60 -10.53 3.81
CA PRO A 68 -5.29 -10.72 2.53
C PRO A 68 -6.81 -10.92 2.69
N ALA A 69 -7.26 -11.57 3.75
CA ALA A 69 -8.67 -11.75 4.05
C ALA A 69 -9.39 -10.42 4.38
N GLU A 70 -8.73 -9.51 5.10
CA GLU A 70 -9.27 -8.17 5.38
C GLU A 70 -9.35 -7.34 4.10
N VAL A 71 -8.31 -7.38 3.26
CA VAL A 71 -8.30 -6.73 1.93
C VAL A 71 -9.42 -7.27 1.05
N MET A 72 -9.56 -8.59 0.96
CA MET A 72 -10.65 -9.26 0.22
C MET A 72 -12.03 -8.83 0.72
N GLY A 73 -12.21 -8.71 2.04
CA GLY A 73 -13.47 -8.25 2.64
C GLY A 73 -13.87 -6.86 2.15
N LEU A 74 -12.93 -5.90 2.10
CA LEU A 74 -13.15 -4.53 1.62
C LEU A 74 -13.42 -4.50 0.11
N ILE A 75 -12.65 -5.25 -0.70
CA ILE A 75 -12.87 -5.37 -2.15
C ILE A 75 -14.27 -5.94 -2.44
N ASN A 76 -14.66 -7.02 -1.76
CA ASN A 76 -15.96 -7.65 -1.97
C ASN A 76 -17.12 -6.73 -1.56
N GLU A 77 -16.97 -5.97 -0.47
CA GLU A 77 -17.99 -5.02 -0.05
C GLU A 77 -18.09 -3.84 -1.04
N ALA A 78 -16.97 -3.37 -1.59
CA ALA A 78 -16.97 -2.38 -2.66
C ALA A 78 -17.73 -2.91 -3.90
N LYS A 79 -17.43 -4.13 -4.35
CA LYS A 79 -18.11 -4.79 -5.49
C LYS A 79 -19.62 -5.05 -5.26
N ARG A 80 -20.05 -5.20 -4.00
CA ARG A 80 -21.49 -5.36 -3.65
C ARG A 80 -22.28 -4.07 -3.74
N ASN A 81 -21.63 -2.95 -3.46
CA ASN A 81 -22.30 -1.66 -3.33
C ASN A 81 -22.12 -0.73 -4.54
N PHE A 82 -21.09 -0.97 -5.36
CA PHE A 82 -20.73 -0.15 -6.51
C PHE A 82 -20.50 -1.00 -7.76
N ASN A 83 -20.65 -0.39 -8.93
CA ASN A 83 -20.33 -1.00 -10.21
C ASN A 83 -18.81 -0.98 -10.43
N VAL A 84 -18.10 -1.94 -9.87
CA VAL A 84 -16.65 -2.07 -10.04
C VAL A 84 -16.36 -2.82 -11.33
N ALA A 85 -15.56 -2.23 -12.22
CA ALA A 85 -15.15 -2.84 -13.48
C ALA A 85 -14.45 -4.19 -13.25
N ALA A 86 -14.63 -5.12 -14.16
CA ALA A 86 -14.00 -6.44 -14.08
C ALA A 86 -12.46 -6.36 -14.17
N ASP A 87 -11.97 -5.35 -14.89
CA ASP A 87 -10.55 -5.02 -15.11
C ASP A 87 -10.05 -3.85 -14.22
N ALA A 88 -10.79 -3.50 -13.16
CA ALA A 88 -10.39 -2.41 -12.28
C ALA A 88 -8.98 -2.61 -11.73
N GLU A 89 -8.19 -1.54 -11.72
CA GLU A 89 -6.91 -1.52 -11.01
C GLU A 89 -7.15 -1.56 -9.50
N ILE A 90 -6.55 -2.53 -8.83
CA ILE A 90 -6.60 -2.66 -7.37
C ILE A 90 -5.18 -2.54 -6.85
N THR A 91 -4.86 -1.34 -6.32
CA THR A 91 -3.53 -1.00 -5.81
C THR A 91 -3.47 -1.14 -4.29
N LEU A 92 -2.35 -1.66 -3.80
CA LEU A 92 -2.05 -1.69 -2.37
C LEU A 92 -0.64 -1.13 -2.11
N GLU A 93 -0.53 -0.16 -1.19
CA GLU A 93 0.75 0.33 -0.69
C GLU A 93 1.35 -0.63 0.32
N MET A 94 2.66 -0.87 0.22
CA MET A 94 3.39 -1.74 1.14
C MET A 94 4.81 -1.26 1.43
N ASN A 95 5.38 -1.74 2.53
CA ASN A 95 6.81 -1.61 2.83
C ASN A 95 7.51 -2.96 2.63
N PRO A 96 8.83 -2.96 2.34
CA PRO A 96 9.60 -4.20 2.19
C PRO A 96 9.49 -5.16 3.37
N ASP A 97 9.53 -4.63 4.60
CA ASP A 97 9.44 -5.42 5.84
C ASP A 97 8.05 -6.00 6.14
N ASP A 98 7.05 -5.72 5.30
CA ASP A 98 5.71 -6.30 5.41
C ASP A 98 5.57 -7.59 4.59
N ASP A 99 6.55 -7.90 3.75
CA ASP A 99 6.57 -9.15 3.02
C ASP A 99 6.81 -10.32 3.98
N ARG A 100 5.87 -11.24 3.97
CA ARG A 100 5.86 -12.45 4.79
C ARG A 100 5.52 -13.65 3.91
N PRO A 101 5.79 -14.88 4.36
CA PRO A 101 5.55 -16.07 3.54
C PRO A 101 4.15 -16.08 2.91
N ASN A 102 4.09 -16.24 1.59
CA ASN A 102 2.91 -16.31 0.73
C ASN A 102 2.06 -15.01 0.67
N TYR A 103 2.50 -13.90 1.30
CA TYR A 103 1.67 -12.69 1.40
C TYR A 103 1.40 -12.06 0.03
N LEU A 104 2.42 -11.96 -0.82
CA LEU A 104 2.28 -11.38 -2.16
C LEU A 104 1.38 -12.24 -3.04
N GLU A 105 1.53 -13.56 -2.98
CA GLU A 105 0.71 -14.53 -3.70
C GLU A 105 -0.76 -14.47 -3.24
N GLU A 106 -0.97 -14.39 -1.95
CA GLU A 106 -2.32 -14.27 -1.36
C GLU A 106 -2.98 -12.92 -1.72
N LEU A 107 -2.23 -11.81 -1.72
CA LEU A 107 -2.74 -10.52 -2.18
C LEU A 107 -3.17 -10.57 -3.65
N LYS A 108 -2.35 -11.19 -4.51
CA LYS A 108 -2.69 -11.39 -5.92
C LYS A 108 -3.96 -12.25 -6.07
N ALA A 109 -4.06 -13.32 -5.30
CA ALA A 109 -5.23 -14.22 -5.30
C ALA A 109 -6.54 -13.53 -4.89
N VAL A 110 -6.49 -12.53 -4.00
CA VAL A 110 -7.68 -11.76 -3.58
C VAL A 110 -7.98 -10.58 -4.50
N GLY A 111 -7.18 -10.38 -5.57
CA GLY A 111 -7.47 -9.44 -6.64
C GLY A 111 -6.62 -8.15 -6.63
N VAL A 112 -5.66 -8.01 -5.73
CA VAL A 112 -4.67 -6.92 -5.84
C VAL A 112 -3.82 -7.17 -7.08
N ASN A 113 -3.82 -6.22 -8.03
CA ASN A 113 -3.13 -6.35 -9.32
C ASN A 113 -2.08 -5.29 -9.56
N ARG A 114 -1.90 -4.35 -8.59
CA ARG A 114 -0.83 -3.36 -8.59
C ARG A 114 -0.29 -3.17 -7.17
N LEU A 115 1.02 -2.96 -7.05
CA LEU A 115 1.68 -2.62 -5.78
C LEU A 115 2.37 -1.25 -5.88
N SER A 116 2.35 -0.47 -4.79
CA SER A 116 3.20 0.70 -4.59
C SER A 116 4.12 0.41 -3.40
N ILE A 117 5.42 0.42 -3.62
CA ILE A 117 6.38 -0.06 -2.62
C ILE A 117 7.21 1.11 -2.10
N GLY A 118 7.10 1.37 -0.81
CA GLY A 118 7.86 2.41 -0.12
C GLY A 118 9.29 1.96 0.16
N ILE A 119 10.16 1.94 -0.85
CA ILE A 119 11.59 1.64 -0.72
C ILE A 119 12.32 2.80 -0.04
N GLN A 120 12.11 3.99 -0.51
CA GLN A 120 12.67 5.27 -0.10
C GLN A 120 14.16 5.44 -0.43
N SER A 121 15.01 4.44 -0.21
CA SER A 121 16.41 4.38 -0.61
C SER A 121 16.93 2.94 -0.59
N PHE A 122 17.98 2.66 -1.37
CA PHE A 122 18.77 1.42 -1.32
C PHE A 122 20.07 1.60 -0.52
N HIS A 123 20.25 2.74 0.15
CA HIS A 123 21.40 3.02 1.01
C HIS A 123 21.05 2.86 2.46
N GLU A 124 21.77 1.97 3.15
CA GLU A 124 21.54 1.62 4.55
C GLU A 124 21.57 2.84 5.49
N GLU A 125 22.47 3.81 5.23
CA GLU A 125 22.62 5.03 6.03
C GLU A 125 21.40 5.95 5.87
N GLU A 126 20.86 6.06 4.66
CA GLU A 126 19.66 6.85 4.37
C GLU A 126 18.42 6.22 5.01
N LEU A 127 18.29 4.89 4.93
CA LEU A 127 17.20 4.16 5.59
C LEU A 127 17.22 4.35 7.11
N LYS A 128 18.39 4.28 7.75
CA LYS A 128 18.56 4.56 9.17
C LYS A 128 18.23 6.02 9.52
N LEU A 129 18.69 6.98 8.71
CA LEU A 129 18.39 8.40 8.89
C LEU A 129 16.87 8.65 8.86
N MET A 130 16.15 7.98 7.98
CA MET A 130 14.70 8.06 7.83
C MET A 130 13.93 7.27 8.89
N ASN A 131 14.61 6.49 9.72
CA ASN A 131 13.98 5.54 10.67
C ASN A 131 13.06 4.54 9.96
N ARG A 132 13.58 3.90 8.88
CA ARG A 132 12.86 2.82 8.19
C ARG A 132 12.98 1.50 8.94
N ALA A 133 11.94 0.69 8.88
CA ALA A 133 11.91 -0.62 9.53
C ALA A 133 12.69 -1.69 8.74
N HIS A 134 12.79 -1.54 7.41
CA HIS A 134 13.55 -2.43 6.54
C HIS A 134 14.99 -1.94 6.32
N ASN A 135 15.87 -2.84 5.92
CA ASN A 135 17.22 -2.60 5.44
C ASN A 135 17.33 -2.69 3.91
N ALA A 136 18.50 -2.35 3.35
CA ALA A 136 18.71 -2.36 1.91
C ALA A 136 18.55 -3.77 1.29
N GLN A 137 18.97 -4.83 1.99
CA GLN A 137 18.85 -6.21 1.47
C GLN A 137 17.37 -6.64 1.40
N GLU A 138 16.58 -6.33 2.41
CA GLU A 138 15.13 -6.61 2.40
C GLU A 138 14.42 -5.87 1.26
N ALA A 139 14.88 -4.66 0.90
CA ALA A 139 14.35 -3.93 -0.25
C ALA A 139 14.63 -4.68 -1.57
N PHE A 140 15.84 -5.19 -1.79
CA PHE A 140 16.17 -6.00 -2.98
C PHE A 140 15.41 -7.33 -3.00
N ASP A 141 15.37 -8.05 -1.89
CA ASP A 141 14.72 -9.36 -1.79
C ASP A 141 13.22 -9.27 -2.12
N VAL A 142 12.54 -8.22 -1.62
CA VAL A 142 11.11 -8.04 -1.92
C VAL A 142 10.89 -7.67 -3.39
N LEU A 143 11.78 -6.87 -4.00
CA LEU A 143 11.67 -6.52 -5.42
C LEU A 143 11.83 -7.73 -6.33
N ASP A 144 12.80 -8.60 -6.05
CA ASP A 144 12.99 -9.83 -6.81
C ASP A 144 11.74 -10.72 -6.78
N ARG A 145 11.08 -10.81 -5.61
CA ARG A 145 9.82 -11.54 -5.49
C ARG A 145 8.67 -10.87 -6.22
N ILE A 146 8.55 -9.54 -6.12
CA ILE A 146 7.47 -8.79 -6.78
C ILE A 146 7.59 -8.91 -8.30
N GLN A 147 8.79 -8.78 -8.87
CA GLN A 147 9.03 -8.92 -10.31
C GLN A 147 8.62 -10.30 -10.85
N GLY A 148 8.72 -11.35 -10.04
CA GLY A 148 8.26 -12.69 -10.39
C GLY A 148 6.73 -12.87 -10.33
N LEU A 149 6.01 -11.96 -9.67
CA LEU A 149 4.58 -12.12 -9.38
C LEU A 149 3.70 -11.04 -10.02
N TYR A 150 4.16 -9.79 -10.10
CA TYR A 150 3.37 -8.63 -10.53
C TYR A 150 4.00 -7.96 -11.75
N ASP A 151 3.20 -7.72 -12.78
CA ASP A 151 3.61 -6.98 -13.97
C ASP A 151 3.45 -5.45 -13.80
N ASN A 152 2.68 -5.02 -12.79
CA ASN A 152 2.38 -3.60 -12.53
C ASN A 152 2.74 -3.25 -11.07
N PHE A 153 3.80 -2.47 -10.91
CA PHE A 153 4.19 -1.93 -9.61
C PHE A 153 4.95 -0.61 -9.77
N SER A 154 5.01 0.16 -8.70
CA SER A 154 5.80 1.39 -8.59
C SER A 154 6.64 1.37 -7.32
N LEU A 155 7.78 2.07 -7.38
CA LEU A 155 8.67 2.27 -6.24
C LEU A 155 8.66 3.73 -5.83
N ASP A 156 8.57 3.99 -4.54
CA ASP A 156 8.71 5.32 -3.99
C ASP A 156 10.14 5.51 -3.50
N LEU A 157 10.82 6.55 -3.98
CA LEU A 157 12.17 6.95 -3.57
C LEU A 157 12.16 8.38 -3.06
N ILE A 158 12.95 8.67 -2.03
CA ILE A 158 13.11 10.02 -1.49
C ILE A 158 14.39 10.64 -2.01
N PHE A 159 14.24 11.77 -2.68
CA PHE A 159 15.34 12.59 -3.20
C PHE A 159 15.71 13.70 -2.22
N GLY A 160 17.00 14.06 -2.17
CA GLY A 160 17.47 15.24 -1.45
C GLY A 160 17.54 15.07 0.07
N LEU A 161 17.82 13.87 0.55
CA LEU A 161 18.07 13.62 1.97
C LEU A 161 19.34 14.34 2.44
N PRO A 162 19.42 14.73 3.74
CA PRO A 162 20.67 15.24 4.32
C PRO A 162 21.84 14.27 4.08
N ASN A 163 22.96 14.79 3.62
CA ASN A 163 24.18 14.05 3.28
C ASN A 163 24.06 13.10 2.06
N SER A 164 22.95 13.09 1.35
CA SER A 164 22.83 12.37 0.08
C SER A 164 23.65 13.07 -1.00
N THR A 165 24.35 12.30 -1.82
CA THR A 165 25.14 12.81 -2.95
C THR A 165 24.45 12.47 -4.28
N PRO A 166 24.80 13.16 -5.40
CA PRO A 166 24.31 12.80 -6.72
C PRO A 166 24.60 11.33 -7.07
N GLU A 167 25.74 10.80 -6.64
CA GLU A 167 26.13 9.41 -6.86
C GLU A 167 25.23 8.43 -6.07
N TYR A 168 24.80 8.80 -4.85
CA TYR A 168 23.83 8.02 -4.08
C TYR A 168 22.49 7.99 -4.80
N TRP A 169 22.03 9.14 -5.27
CA TRP A 169 20.78 9.21 -6.03
C TRP A 169 20.84 8.41 -7.32
N GLN A 170 21.94 8.50 -8.07
CA GLN A 170 22.13 7.72 -9.29
C GLN A 170 21.98 6.21 -9.02
N LYS A 171 22.61 5.70 -7.95
CA LYS A 171 22.48 4.28 -7.56
C LYS A 171 21.08 3.88 -7.13
N ASN A 172 20.29 4.80 -6.59
CA ASN A 172 18.90 4.54 -6.24
C ASN A 172 17.98 4.38 -7.45
N VAL A 173 18.36 4.91 -8.63
CA VAL A 173 17.54 4.89 -9.86
C VAL A 173 18.06 3.94 -10.94
N GLU A 174 19.27 3.40 -10.79
CA GLU A 174 19.85 2.34 -11.65
C GLU A 174 19.31 0.96 -11.28
#